data_30a1a34696d2aafd0f1244aeb5ab038f
#
_entry.id   30a1a34696d2aafd0f1244aeb5ab038f
#
_cell.length_a   1.000
_cell.length_b   1.000
_cell.length_c   1.000
_cell.angle_alpha   90.00
_cell.angle_beta   90.00
_cell.angle_gamma   90.00
#
_symmetry.space_group_name_H-M   'P 1'
#
loop_
_entity.id
_entity.type
_entity.pdbx_description
1 polymer ?
#
loop_
_entity_poly.entity_id
_entity_poly.type
_entity_poly.pdbx_seq_one_letter_code
_entity_poly.pdbx_strand_id
1 'polypeptide(L)'
;MYAVAGTWRLDLSMRELQAQALKGIVAGVRQSPGFVRGFWSRDVDEPDVSVTYVVFETREQALAFRSAVEANAPAQADSGVSRTGLRLAEVQADA
;
A
#
# COMPACT_ATOMS: atom_id res chain seq x y z
N MET A 1 13.92 3.51 10.44
CA MET A 1 12.58 3.25 9.86
C MET A 1 12.71 2.78 8.42
N TYR A 2 11.78 1.95 8.02
CA TYR A 2 11.75 1.35 6.69
C TYR A 2 10.37 1.50 6.11
N ALA A 3 10.29 1.75 4.79
CA ALA A 3 9.03 1.97 4.11
C ALA A 3 8.80 0.95 3.02
N VAL A 4 7.54 0.58 2.85
CA VAL A 4 7.09 -0.17 1.67
C VAL A 4 6.36 0.82 0.77
N ALA A 5 6.94 1.08 -0.40
CA ALA A 5 6.42 2.01 -1.38
C ALA A 5 5.82 1.22 -2.54
N GLY A 6 4.55 1.47 -2.82
CA GLY A 6 3.83 0.78 -3.87
C GLY A 6 3.28 1.73 -4.92
N THR A 7 3.26 1.28 -6.16
CA THR A 7 2.55 1.95 -7.25
C THR A 7 1.57 0.97 -7.88
N TRP A 8 0.38 1.45 -8.20
CA TRP A 8 -0.75 0.63 -8.57
C TRP A 8 -1.51 1.26 -9.74
N ARG A 9 -2.11 0.40 -10.56
CA ARG A 9 -3.05 0.81 -11.59
C ARG A 9 -4.45 0.34 -11.16
N LEU A 10 -5.42 1.25 -11.23
CA LEU A 10 -6.77 1.01 -10.76
C LEU A 10 -7.74 0.94 -11.96
N ASP A 11 -8.62 -0.04 -11.94
CA ASP A 11 -9.80 -0.05 -12.82
C ASP A 11 -10.83 0.90 -12.25
N LEU A 12 -11.04 2.04 -12.89
CA LEU A 12 -11.92 3.09 -12.39
C LEU A 12 -13.40 2.69 -12.35
N SER A 13 -13.79 1.65 -13.08
CA SER A 13 -15.16 1.10 -13.02
C SER A 13 -15.46 0.40 -11.69
N MET A 14 -14.43 0.10 -10.88
CA MET A 14 -14.54 -0.62 -9.61
C MET A 14 -14.26 0.26 -8.39
N ARG A 15 -14.48 1.55 -8.52
CA ARG A 15 -14.17 2.56 -7.48
C ARG A 15 -14.78 2.27 -6.12
N GLU A 16 -16.05 1.85 -6.10
CA GLU A 16 -16.75 1.59 -4.84
C GLU A 16 -16.16 0.40 -4.09
N LEU A 17 -15.84 -0.66 -4.81
CA LEU A 17 -15.16 -1.82 -4.24
C LEU A 17 -13.79 -1.44 -3.69
N GLN A 18 -13.04 -0.63 -4.43
CA GLN A 18 -11.73 -0.14 -4.02
C GLN A 18 -11.82 0.72 -2.76
N ALA A 19 -12.80 1.60 -2.68
CA ALA A 19 -13.00 2.46 -1.51
C ALA A 19 -13.34 1.65 -0.26
N GLN A 20 -14.18 0.62 -0.38
CA GLN A 20 -14.51 -0.27 0.72
C GLN A 20 -13.31 -1.12 1.14
N ALA A 21 -12.58 -1.67 0.17
CA ALA A 21 -11.38 -2.45 0.43
C ALA A 21 -10.33 -1.60 1.16
N LEU A 22 -10.17 -0.35 0.78
CA LEU A 22 -9.20 0.56 1.39
C LEU A 22 -9.46 0.76 2.88
N LYS A 23 -10.72 0.89 3.29
CA LYS A 23 -11.06 1.02 4.72
C LYS A 23 -10.57 -0.17 5.53
N GLY A 24 -10.76 -1.38 5.02
CA GLY A 24 -10.30 -2.61 5.66
C GLY A 24 -8.77 -2.72 5.68
N ILE A 25 -8.13 -2.33 4.58
CA ILE A 25 -6.67 -2.32 4.47
C ILE A 25 -6.06 -1.38 5.50
N VAL A 26 -6.54 -0.15 5.58
CA VAL A 26 -6.03 0.86 6.54
C VAL A 26 -6.23 0.38 7.98
N ALA A 27 -7.41 -0.15 8.32
CA ALA A 27 -7.68 -0.69 9.64
C ALA A 27 -6.73 -1.83 10.00
N GLY A 28 -6.48 -2.75 9.06
CA GLY A 28 -5.57 -3.88 9.26
C GLY A 28 -4.12 -3.45 9.39
N VAL A 29 -3.68 -2.52 8.56
CA VAL A 29 -2.30 -2.03 8.57
C VAL A 29 -1.98 -1.33 9.88
N ARG A 30 -2.93 -0.56 10.44
CA ARG A 30 -2.75 0.09 11.75
C ARG A 30 -2.45 -0.91 12.87
N GLN A 31 -2.92 -2.14 12.76
CA GLN A 31 -2.70 -3.18 13.74
C GLN A 31 -1.41 -3.97 13.49
N SER A 32 -0.72 -3.70 12.38
CA SER A 32 0.52 -4.40 12.05
C SER A 32 1.64 -4.04 13.02
N PRO A 33 2.44 -5.02 13.48
CA PRO A 33 3.57 -4.76 14.36
C PRO A 33 4.53 -3.75 13.75
N GLY A 34 4.88 -2.73 14.54
CA GLY A 34 5.84 -1.71 14.14
C GLY A 34 5.32 -0.63 13.20
N PHE A 35 4.02 -0.63 12.91
CA PHE A 35 3.44 0.42 12.06
C PHE A 35 3.69 1.82 12.66
N VAL A 36 4.22 2.73 11.84
CA VAL A 36 4.48 4.14 12.21
C VAL A 36 3.45 5.05 11.57
N ARG A 37 3.37 5.04 10.25
CA ARG A 37 2.41 5.83 9.47
C ARG A 37 2.30 5.29 8.06
N GLY A 38 1.23 5.66 7.38
CA GLY A 38 1.04 5.28 6.00
C GLY A 38 0.20 6.28 5.24
N PHE A 39 0.41 6.32 3.92
CA PHE A 39 -0.34 7.15 3.02
C PHE A 39 -0.80 6.31 1.83
N TRP A 40 -2.08 6.42 1.51
CA TRP A 40 -2.71 5.82 0.34
C TRP A 40 -3.23 6.99 -0.49
N SER A 41 -2.59 7.24 -1.61
CA SER A 41 -2.86 8.43 -2.43
C SER A 41 -3.22 8.07 -3.85
N ARG A 42 -3.85 9.01 -4.52
CA ARG A 42 -4.18 8.91 -5.93
C ARG A 42 -3.45 10.02 -6.67
N ASP A 43 -2.90 9.69 -7.84
CA ASP A 43 -2.24 10.68 -8.69
C ASP A 43 -3.29 11.72 -9.14
N VAL A 44 -2.91 13.00 -9.10
CA VAL A 44 -3.81 14.10 -9.45
C VAL A 44 -4.06 14.15 -10.96
N ASP A 45 -3.04 13.85 -11.75
CA ASP A 45 -3.10 13.94 -13.22
C ASP A 45 -3.61 12.64 -13.85
N GLU A 46 -3.27 11.50 -13.25
CA GLU A 46 -3.70 10.18 -13.71
C GLU A 46 -4.51 9.47 -12.61
N PRO A 47 -5.85 9.66 -12.58
CA PRO A 47 -6.67 9.14 -11.46
C PRO A 47 -6.73 7.62 -11.37
N ASP A 48 -6.28 6.89 -12.36
CA ASP A 48 -6.13 5.43 -12.33
C ASP A 48 -4.79 4.97 -11.73
N VAL A 49 -3.93 5.91 -11.33
CA VAL A 49 -2.66 5.61 -10.65
C VAL A 49 -2.78 5.91 -9.17
N SER A 50 -2.35 4.96 -8.34
CA SER A 50 -2.27 5.11 -6.90
C SER A 50 -0.83 4.93 -6.45
N VAL A 51 -0.42 5.72 -5.45
CA VAL A 51 0.88 5.62 -4.81
C VAL A 51 0.65 5.42 -3.32
N THR A 52 1.28 4.40 -2.75
CA THR A 52 1.19 4.09 -1.33
C THR A 52 2.57 4.12 -0.69
N TYR A 53 2.61 4.52 0.57
CA TYR A 53 3.86 4.60 1.32
C TYR A 53 3.57 4.27 2.77
N VAL A 54 4.06 3.13 3.24
CA VAL A 54 3.77 2.63 4.59
C VAL A 54 5.07 2.41 5.34
N VAL A 55 5.22 3.04 6.50
CA VAL A 55 6.45 3.09 7.28
C VAL A 55 6.34 2.20 8.51
N PHE A 56 7.40 1.42 8.76
CA PHE A 56 7.56 0.54 9.92
C PHE A 56 8.85 0.88 10.68
N GLU A 57 8.90 0.51 11.95
CA GLU A 57 10.07 0.77 12.81
C GLU A 57 11.29 -0.03 12.37
N THR A 58 11.10 -1.31 12.00
CA THR A 58 12.21 -2.21 11.66
C THR A 58 12.11 -2.72 10.24
N ARG A 59 13.25 -3.15 9.71
CA ARG A 59 13.35 -3.77 8.38
C ARG A 59 12.51 -5.06 8.30
N GLU A 60 12.58 -5.88 9.34
CA GLU A 60 11.86 -7.16 9.39
C GLU A 60 10.35 -6.96 9.32
N GLN A 61 9.83 -5.95 10.01
CA GLN A 61 8.41 -5.61 10.00
C GLN A 61 7.97 -5.13 8.61
N ALA A 62 8.77 -4.28 7.98
CA ALA A 62 8.53 -3.81 6.63
C ALA A 62 8.58 -4.96 5.61
N LEU A 63 9.53 -5.88 5.75
CA LEU A 63 9.63 -7.08 4.90
C LEU A 63 8.40 -7.97 5.05
N ALA A 64 7.94 -8.19 6.27
CA ALA A 64 6.73 -8.99 6.53
C ALA A 64 5.51 -8.35 5.88
N PHE A 65 5.38 -7.04 5.96
CA PHE A 65 4.30 -6.31 5.31
C PHE A 65 4.38 -6.42 3.78
N ARG A 66 5.57 -6.24 3.20
CA ARG A 66 5.76 -6.39 1.75
C ARG A 66 5.37 -7.79 1.28
N SER A 67 5.76 -8.81 2.01
CA SER A 67 5.39 -10.20 1.69
C SER A 67 3.88 -10.40 1.75
N ALA A 68 3.20 -9.82 2.73
CA ALA A 68 1.75 -9.88 2.85
C ALA A 68 1.06 -9.18 1.66
N VAL A 69 1.58 -8.03 1.24
CA VAL A 69 1.07 -7.30 0.06
C VAL A 69 1.22 -8.14 -1.20
N GLU A 70 2.38 -8.77 -1.39
CA GLU A 70 2.63 -9.66 -2.53
C GLU A 70 1.69 -10.86 -2.53
N ALA A 71 1.47 -11.47 -1.39
CA ALA A 71 0.56 -12.61 -1.24
C ALA A 71 -0.90 -12.23 -1.49
N ASN A 72 -1.27 -10.97 -1.36
CA ASN A 72 -2.64 -10.48 -1.53
C ASN A 72 -2.98 -10.11 -2.98
N ALA A 73 -2.11 -10.38 -3.94
CA ALA A 73 -2.31 -10.03 -5.35
C ALA A 73 -3.63 -10.54 -5.94
N PRO A 74 -4.11 -11.78 -5.63
CA PRO A 74 -5.40 -12.24 -6.14
C PRO A 74 -6.58 -11.39 -5.64
N ALA A 75 -6.59 -11.03 -4.35
CA ALA A 75 -7.63 -10.19 -3.78
C ALA A 75 -7.59 -8.76 -4.35
N GLN A 76 -6.40 -8.24 -4.61
CA GLN A 76 -6.23 -6.95 -5.28
C GLN A 76 -6.83 -6.97 -6.68
N ALA A 77 -6.53 -8.02 -7.46
CA ALA A 77 -7.08 -8.19 -8.81
C ALA A 77 -8.62 -8.24 -8.79
N ASP A 78 -9.22 -8.87 -7.78
CA ASP A 78 -10.67 -8.96 -7.63
C ASP A 78 -11.33 -7.58 -7.45
N SER A 79 -10.61 -6.60 -6.94
CA SER A 79 -11.08 -5.21 -6.82
C SER A 79 -10.54 -4.29 -7.92
N GLY A 80 -9.94 -4.84 -8.96
CA GLY A 80 -9.44 -4.09 -10.11
C GLY A 80 -8.15 -3.33 -9.82
N VAL A 81 -7.30 -3.86 -8.93
CA VAL A 81 -6.04 -3.25 -8.55
C VAL A 81 -4.89 -4.09 -9.08
N SER A 82 -4.02 -3.48 -9.88
CA SER A 82 -2.82 -4.12 -10.43
C SER A 82 -1.59 -3.43 -9.89
N ARG A 83 -0.65 -4.21 -9.38
CA ARG A 83 0.62 -3.69 -8.89
C ARG A 83 1.55 -3.39 -10.06
N THR A 84 2.10 -2.16 -10.09
CA THR A 84 3.09 -1.75 -11.08
C THR A 84 4.48 -1.57 -10.49
N GLY A 85 4.58 -1.44 -9.18
CA GLY A 85 5.86 -1.38 -8.48
C GLY A 85 5.68 -1.60 -6.98
N LEU A 86 6.69 -2.20 -6.34
CA LEU A 86 6.70 -2.42 -4.91
C LEU A 86 8.16 -2.44 -4.44
N ARG A 87 8.52 -1.49 -3.58
CA ARG A 87 9.89 -1.33 -3.11
C ARG A 87 9.95 -1.29 -1.60
N LEU A 88 11.04 -1.82 -1.05
CA LEU A 88 11.43 -1.59 0.34
C LEU A 88 12.50 -0.50 0.35
N ALA A 89 12.29 0.54 1.14
CA ALA A 89 13.22 1.67 1.24
C ALA A 89 13.62 1.91 2.69
N GLU A 90 14.86 2.25 2.91
CA GLU A 90 15.31 2.74 4.20
C GLU A 90 15.04 4.25 4.26
N VAL A 91 14.34 4.70 5.29
CA VAL A 91 14.06 6.13 5.48
C VAL A 91 15.33 6.85 5.87
N GLN A 92 15.73 7.83 5.08
CA GLN A 92 16.96 8.59 5.30
C GLN A 92 16.75 9.82 6.17
N ALA A 93 15.57 10.41 6.11
CA ALA A 93 15.20 11.57 6.91
C ALA A 93 13.69 11.70 6.98
N ASP A 94 13.18 12.28 8.07
CA ASP A 94 11.78 12.65 8.21
C ASP A 94 11.68 14.01 8.90
N ALA A 95 10.57 14.67 8.69
CA ALA A 95 10.33 15.99 9.27
C ALA A 95 9.06 16.01 10.12
#